data_5fe6fc99c87906e672e8652f578d707e
#
_entry.id   5fe6fc99c87906e672e8652f578d707e
#
_cell.length_a   1.000
_cell.length_b   1.000
_cell.length_c   1.000
_cell.angle_alpha   90.00
_cell.angle_beta   90.00
_cell.angle_gamma   90.00
#
_symmetry.space_group_name_H-M   'P 1'
#
loop_
_entity.id
_entity.type
_entity.pdbx_description
1 polymer ?
#
loop_
_entity_poly.entity_id
_entity_poly.type
_entity_poly.pdbx_seq_one_letter_code
_entity_poly.pdbx_strand_id
1 'polypeptide(L)'
;SDGLSQVSVMSIYQDCLGRMWFGTREGVSIYDGERMRVYKGWENLDPESSINVLLGHECDHLTGNRQGDIFFRTCDSLVRYDIREEKFCVVGGCKAKTVTSVDGDIWTGYDDMVCRYDEKGDSLQLYAKTNTPGISSLLISGKKIWIGTYEGLYVVEEDKKVRCLIEGPEFYRLFESSTGEIWAGCRTGGLYRITQDERITWYSESNSAPFHIKNSQI
;
A
#
# COMPACT_ATOMS: atom_id res chain seq x y z
N SER A 1 28.68 -3.30 3.75
CA SER A 1 27.24 -3.06 3.57
C SER A 1 26.52 -3.50 4.84
N ASP A 2 25.69 -2.65 5.41
CA ASP A 2 25.10 -2.84 6.75
C ASP A 2 23.93 -3.85 6.76
N GLY A 3 23.94 -4.83 5.85
CA GLY A 3 23.02 -5.96 5.87
C GLY A 3 21.68 -5.75 5.15
N LEU A 4 21.38 -4.59 4.57
CA LEU A 4 20.17 -4.42 3.76
C LEU A 4 20.29 -5.09 2.38
N SER A 5 19.18 -5.56 1.83
CA SER A 5 19.10 -6.12 0.48
C SER A 5 19.52 -5.11 -0.57
N GLN A 6 19.18 -3.83 -0.35
CA GLN A 6 19.57 -2.71 -1.22
C GLN A 6 19.41 -1.39 -0.44
N VAL A 7 20.14 -0.34 -0.82
CA VAL A 7 20.19 0.94 -0.08
C VAL A 7 18.88 1.75 -0.14
N SER A 8 18.04 1.54 -1.17
CA SER A 8 16.76 2.25 -1.30
C SER A 8 15.67 1.49 -0.57
N VAL A 9 15.32 1.95 0.63
CA VAL A 9 14.19 1.42 1.39
C VAL A 9 12.91 2.11 0.93
N MET A 10 11.94 1.32 0.49
CA MET A 10 10.65 1.77 -0.06
C MET A 10 9.55 1.72 0.99
N SER A 11 9.64 0.77 1.92
CA SER A 11 8.66 0.57 2.97
C SER A 11 9.30 -0.01 4.23
N ILE A 12 8.80 0.39 5.40
CA ILE A 12 9.26 -0.09 6.71
C ILE A 12 8.02 -0.53 7.49
N TYR A 13 8.13 -1.69 8.14
CA TYR A 13 7.07 -2.21 8.98
C TYR A 13 7.65 -2.94 10.20
N GLN A 14 7.04 -2.78 11.37
CA GLN A 14 7.36 -3.57 12.55
C GLN A 14 6.31 -4.66 12.76
N ASP A 15 6.72 -5.92 12.79
CA ASP A 15 5.82 -7.03 13.00
C ASP A 15 5.45 -7.25 14.47
N CYS A 16 4.51 -8.18 14.71
CA CYS A 16 4.03 -8.49 16.07
C CYS A 16 5.08 -9.13 16.99
N LEU A 17 6.22 -9.57 16.44
CA LEU A 17 7.38 -10.08 17.20
C LEU A 17 8.41 -8.99 17.47
N GLY A 18 8.15 -7.75 17.06
CA GLY A 18 9.06 -6.61 17.22
C GLY A 18 10.15 -6.53 16.16
N ARG A 19 10.18 -7.42 15.16
CA ARG A 19 11.16 -7.40 14.09
C ARG A 19 10.86 -6.27 13.12
N MET A 20 11.90 -5.64 12.60
CA MET A 20 11.79 -4.57 11.59
C MET A 20 11.94 -5.15 10.20
N TRP A 21 10.98 -4.88 9.35
CA TRP A 21 10.94 -5.26 7.96
C TRP A 21 11.26 -4.07 7.07
N PHE A 22 12.15 -4.27 6.11
CA PHE A 22 12.55 -3.26 5.14
C PHE A 22 12.29 -3.78 3.74
N GLY A 23 11.28 -3.25 3.08
CA GLY A 23 11.04 -3.47 1.67
C GLY A 23 11.96 -2.58 0.84
N THR A 24 12.68 -3.16 -0.09
CA THR A 24 13.65 -2.47 -0.94
C THR A 24 13.36 -2.70 -2.41
N ARG A 25 14.13 -2.08 -3.30
CA ARG A 25 14.03 -2.35 -4.74
C ARG A 25 14.49 -3.74 -5.15
N GLU A 26 15.12 -4.49 -4.28
CA GLU A 26 15.72 -5.78 -4.59
C GLU A 26 15.40 -6.85 -3.54
N GLY A 27 14.18 -6.83 -3.02
CA GLY A 27 13.71 -7.79 -2.05
C GLY A 27 13.42 -7.21 -0.67
N VAL A 28 13.47 -8.06 0.34
CA VAL A 28 13.09 -7.75 1.72
C VAL A 28 14.23 -8.08 2.68
N SER A 29 14.44 -7.21 3.67
CA SER A 29 15.35 -7.47 4.80
C SER A 29 14.58 -7.42 6.11
N ILE A 30 14.93 -8.32 7.03
CA ILE A 30 14.30 -8.45 8.34
C ILE A 30 15.37 -8.32 9.42
N TYR A 31 15.21 -7.36 10.34
CA TYR A 31 16.08 -7.15 11.48
C TYR A 31 15.37 -7.57 12.76
N ASP A 32 15.96 -8.48 13.52
CA ASP A 32 15.37 -9.05 14.75
C ASP A 32 15.92 -8.41 16.06
N GLY A 33 16.73 -7.36 15.94
CA GLY A 33 17.39 -6.70 17.05
C GLY A 33 18.89 -7.06 17.15
N GLU A 34 19.29 -8.19 16.56
CA GLU A 34 20.69 -8.65 16.58
C GLU A 34 21.23 -8.87 15.17
N ARG A 35 20.41 -9.46 14.29
CA ARG A 35 20.83 -9.89 12.94
C ARG A 35 19.90 -9.38 11.86
N MET A 36 20.50 -9.14 10.70
CA MET A 36 19.78 -8.84 9.48
C MET A 36 19.68 -10.10 8.61
N ARG A 37 18.45 -10.56 8.33
CA ARG A 37 18.17 -11.59 7.32
C ARG A 37 17.78 -10.92 6.03
N VAL A 38 18.43 -11.31 4.93
CA VAL A 38 18.22 -10.72 3.61
C VAL A 38 17.60 -11.75 2.68
N TYR A 39 16.50 -11.38 2.04
CA TYR A 39 15.79 -12.19 1.06
C TYR A 39 15.81 -11.49 -0.30
N LYS A 40 16.59 -12.05 -1.22
CA LYS A 40 16.69 -11.60 -2.62
C LYS A 40 16.44 -12.80 -3.52
N GLY A 41 15.48 -12.71 -4.43
CA GLY A 41 15.10 -13.84 -5.26
C GLY A 41 16.24 -14.37 -6.14
N TRP A 42 17.10 -13.51 -6.68
CA TRP A 42 18.16 -13.94 -7.60
C TRP A 42 19.35 -14.68 -6.94
N GLU A 43 19.48 -14.61 -5.63
CA GLU A 43 20.53 -15.32 -4.90
C GLU A 43 20.15 -16.78 -4.63
N ASN A 44 18.93 -17.16 -4.94
CA ASN A 44 18.44 -18.50 -4.70
C ASN A 44 18.46 -19.34 -5.98
N LEU A 45 19.25 -20.39 -5.97
CA LEU A 45 19.40 -21.34 -7.08
C LEU A 45 18.38 -22.48 -7.06
N ASP A 46 17.55 -22.57 -6.02
CA ASP A 46 16.50 -23.57 -5.92
C ASP A 46 15.21 -23.09 -6.61
N PRO A 47 14.78 -23.67 -7.75
CA PRO A 47 13.57 -23.30 -8.46
C PRO A 47 12.28 -23.44 -7.64
N GLU A 48 12.27 -24.31 -6.65
CA GLU A 48 11.10 -24.59 -5.80
C GLU A 48 11.04 -23.65 -4.58
N SER A 49 12.02 -22.78 -4.40
CA SER A 49 12.06 -21.91 -3.23
C SER A 49 11.00 -20.81 -3.29
N SER A 50 10.31 -20.62 -2.17
CA SER A 50 9.33 -19.55 -2.01
C SER A 50 9.91 -18.13 -2.17
N ILE A 51 11.24 -17.96 -1.99
CA ILE A 51 11.93 -16.68 -2.17
C ILE A 51 11.88 -16.19 -3.63
N ASN A 52 11.65 -17.10 -4.58
CA ASN A 52 11.59 -16.76 -6.01
C ASN A 52 10.50 -15.75 -6.36
N VAL A 53 9.48 -15.59 -5.53
CA VAL A 53 8.46 -14.53 -5.70
C VAL A 53 9.02 -13.12 -5.56
N LEU A 54 10.24 -12.97 -5.02
CA LEU A 54 10.95 -11.69 -4.84
C LEU A 54 11.92 -11.39 -5.98
N LEU A 55 12.02 -12.26 -7.01
CA LEU A 55 13.00 -12.15 -8.08
C LEU A 55 12.95 -10.79 -8.80
N GLY A 56 14.01 -9.98 -8.59
CA GLY A 56 14.19 -8.70 -9.27
C GLY A 56 13.11 -7.67 -9.00
N HIS A 57 12.35 -7.82 -7.92
CA HIS A 57 11.18 -7.00 -7.66
C HIS A 57 11.37 -6.03 -6.51
N GLU A 58 10.92 -4.82 -6.74
CA GLU A 58 10.68 -3.83 -5.71
C GLU A 58 9.60 -4.34 -4.74
N CYS A 59 9.92 -4.31 -3.45
CA CYS A 59 9.02 -4.70 -2.37
C CYS A 59 8.61 -3.46 -1.59
N ASP A 60 7.33 -3.13 -1.60
CA ASP A 60 6.79 -1.97 -0.90
C ASP A 60 5.41 -2.25 -0.26
N HIS A 61 4.83 -1.25 0.41
CA HIS A 61 3.54 -1.36 1.10
C HIS A 61 3.49 -2.50 2.13
N LEU A 62 4.58 -2.68 2.90
CA LEU A 62 4.63 -3.68 3.98
C LEU A 62 3.54 -3.41 5.03
N THR A 63 2.79 -4.44 5.37
CA THR A 63 1.77 -4.40 6.42
C THR A 63 1.53 -5.81 6.98
N GLY A 64 0.75 -5.95 8.06
CA GLY A 64 0.47 -7.24 8.68
C GLY A 64 -1.01 -7.49 8.94
N ASN A 65 -1.39 -8.78 9.00
CA ASN A 65 -2.72 -9.21 9.41
C ASN A 65 -2.77 -9.54 10.92
N ARG A 66 -3.96 -9.96 11.41
CA ARG A 66 -4.16 -10.36 12.82
C ARG A 66 -3.37 -11.60 13.24
N GLN A 67 -3.02 -12.47 12.30
CA GLN A 67 -2.26 -13.70 12.54
C GLN A 67 -0.76 -13.44 12.61
N GLY A 68 -0.33 -12.24 12.25
CA GLY A 68 1.07 -11.81 12.21
C GLY A 68 1.75 -12.05 10.86
N ASP A 69 1.04 -12.57 9.85
CA ASP A 69 1.56 -12.67 8.50
C ASP A 69 1.82 -11.29 7.91
N ILE A 70 2.86 -11.18 7.10
CA ILE A 70 3.26 -9.92 6.48
C ILE A 70 2.84 -9.93 5.03
N PHE A 71 2.18 -8.85 4.62
CA PHE A 71 1.75 -8.63 3.25
C PHE A 71 2.51 -7.45 2.66
N PHE A 72 2.84 -7.56 1.40
CA PHE A 72 3.49 -6.49 0.65
C PHE A 72 3.27 -6.67 -0.85
N ARG A 73 3.54 -5.60 -1.56
CA ARG A 73 3.48 -5.58 -3.01
C ARG A 73 4.87 -5.86 -3.60
N THR A 74 4.92 -6.65 -4.66
CA THR A 74 6.00 -6.65 -5.64
C THR A 74 5.52 -5.99 -6.93
N CYS A 75 6.38 -5.84 -7.96
CA CYS A 75 5.98 -5.27 -9.25
C CYS A 75 4.73 -5.94 -9.83
N ASP A 76 4.61 -7.25 -9.65
CA ASP A 76 3.64 -8.08 -10.36
C ASP A 76 2.65 -8.81 -9.44
N SER A 77 2.80 -8.72 -8.11
CA SER A 77 2.02 -9.57 -7.22
C SER A 77 1.79 -8.95 -5.84
N LEU A 78 0.71 -9.38 -5.21
CA LEU A 78 0.55 -9.34 -3.77
C LEU A 78 1.25 -10.57 -3.18
N VAL A 79 2.16 -10.37 -2.25
CA VAL A 79 2.90 -11.44 -1.57
C VAL A 79 2.52 -11.47 -0.10
N ARG A 80 2.31 -12.66 0.43
CA ARG A 80 2.18 -12.96 1.86
C ARG A 80 3.43 -13.72 2.33
N TYR A 81 4.01 -13.27 3.42
CA TYR A 81 4.93 -14.07 4.20
C TYR A 81 4.18 -14.72 5.36
N ASP A 82 4.04 -16.04 5.29
CA ASP A 82 3.49 -16.84 6.37
C ASP A 82 4.50 -16.90 7.52
N ILE A 83 4.15 -16.32 8.66
CA ILE A 83 5.05 -16.18 9.80
C ILE A 83 5.36 -17.52 10.50
N ARG A 84 4.48 -18.51 10.34
CA ARG A 84 4.62 -19.84 10.97
C ARG A 84 5.46 -20.78 10.11
N GLU A 85 5.20 -20.76 8.80
CA GLU A 85 5.90 -21.58 7.82
C GLU A 85 7.23 -20.96 7.36
N GLU A 86 7.43 -19.66 7.67
CA GLU A 86 8.55 -18.84 7.19
C GLU A 86 8.69 -18.87 5.66
N LYS A 87 7.54 -18.79 4.96
CA LYS A 87 7.47 -18.90 3.50
C LYS A 87 6.77 -17.69 2.85
N PHE A 88 7.25 -17.35 1.67
CA PHE A 88 6.61 -16.37 0.80
C PHE A 88 5.61 -17.06 -0.13
N CYS A 89 4.41 -16.52 -0.24
CA CYS A 89 3.35 -17.01 -1.09
C CYS A 89 2.75 -15.87 -1.92
N VAL A 90 2.46 -16.12 -3.20
CA VAL A 90 1.70 -15.17 -4.02
C VAL A 90 0.22 -15.31 -3.71
N VAL A 91 -0.45 -14.21 -3.47
CA VAL A 91 -1.89 -14.15 -3.17
C VAL A 91 -2.67 -13.71 -4.40
N GLY A 92 -3.63 -14.52 -4.82
CA GLY A 92 -4.69 -14.16 -5.76
C GLY A 92 -4.29 -13.84 -7.20
N GLY A 93 -3.02 -13.98 -7.58
CA GLY A 93 -2.55 -13.77 -8.97
C GLY A 93 -2.85 -12.36 -9.53
N CYS A 94 -3.02 -11.35 -8.66
CA CYS A 94 -3.31 -9.97 -9.06
C CYS A 94 -2.05 -9.10 -9.08
N LYS A 95 -2.04 -8.11 -9.96
CA LYS A 95 -1.01 -7.06 -10.00
C LYS A 95 -1.35 -5.95 -9.01
N ALA A 96 -1.20 -6.23 -7.71
CA ALA A 96 -1.46 -5.27 -6.66
C ALA A 96 -0.72 -3.95 -6.89
N LYS A 97 -1.41 -2.82 -6.75
CA LYS A 97 -0.84 -1.47 -6.85
C LYS A 97 -0.67 -0.82 -5.48
N THR A 98 -1.47 -1.23 -4.54
CA THR A 98 -1.41 -0.77 -3.16
C THR A 98 -1.90 -1.87 -2.23
N VAL A 99 -1.33 -1.92 -1.04
CA VAL A 99 -1.73 -2.84 0.04
C VAL A 99 -1.82 -2.03 1.33
N THR A 100 -2.84 -2.27 2.10
CA THR A 100 -3.01 -1.64 3.42
C THR A 100 -3.70 -2.59 4.38
N SER A 101 -3.55 -2.34 5.67
CA SER A 101 -4.22 -3.10 6.73
C SER A 101 -5.01 -2.16 7.62
N VAL A 102 -6.23 -2.55 7.96
CA VAL A 102 -7.05 -1.88 8.96
C VAL A 102 -7.61 -2.94 9.89
N ASP A 103 -7.34 -2.79 11.19
CA ASP A 103 -7.73 -3.75 12.22
C ASP A 103 -7.27 -5.19 11.89
N GLY A 104 -6.17 -5.33 11.16
CA GLY A 104 -5.61 -6.59 10.70
C GLY A 104 -6.30 -7.22 9.49
N ASP A 105 -7.31 -6.59 8.92
CA ASP A 105 -7.88 -6.97 7.62
C ASP A 105 -7.02 -6.40 6.50
N ILE A 106 -6.62 -7.22 5.57
CA ILE A 106 -5.78 -6.82 4.43
C ILE A 106 -6.65 -6.39 3.25
N TRP A 107 -6.32 -5.23 2.71
CA TRP A 107 -6.96 -4.64 1.55
C TRP A 107 -5.96 -4.35 0.45
N THR A 108 -6.36 -4.54 -0.78
CA THR A 108 -5.53 -4.26 -1.96
C THR A 108 -6.35 -3.61 -3.06
N GLY A 109 -5.67 -2.77 -3.84
CA GLY A 109 -6.22 -2.17 -5.05
C GLY A 109 -5.39 -2.55 -6.27
N TYR A 110 -6.07 -2.91 -7.36
CA TYR A 110 -5.44 -3.13 -8.65
C TYR A 110 -6.45 -2.87 -9.78
N ASP A 111 -5.97 -2.31 -10.88
CA ASP A 111 -6.82 -1.88 -11.98
C ASP A 111 -7.97 -0.98 -11.49
N ASP A 112 -9.23 -1.37 -11.66
CA ASP A 112 -10.43 -0.70 -11.14
C ASP A 112 -10.99 -1.36 -9.87
N MET A 113 -10.32 -2.37 -9.31
CA MET A 113 -10.87 -3.24 -8.27
C MET A 113 -10.25 -2.96 -6.90
N VAL A 114 -11.11 -2.85 -5.89
CA VAL A 114 -10.74 -2.92 -4.48
C VAL A 114 -11.13 -4.29 -3.95
N CYS A 115 -10.17 -5.00 -3.40
CA CYS A 115 -10.35 -6.33 -2.85
C CYS A 115 -9.93 -6.39 -1.38
N ARG A 116 -10.60 -7.27 -0.64
CA ARG A 116 -10.25 -7.68 0.72
C ARG A 116 -9.72 -9.11 0.70
N TYR A 117 -8.67 -9.36 1.44
CA TYR A 117 -8.15 -10.71 1.61
C TYR A 117 -9.05 -11.54 2.53
N ASP A 118 -9.39 -12.73 2.08
CA ASP A 118 -10.10 -13.75 2.86
C ASP A 118 -9.12 -14.80 3.36
N GLU A 119 -8.87 -14.79 4.65
CA GLU A 119 -7.93 -15.70 5.31
C GLU A 119 -8.33 -17.16 5.19
N LYS A 120 -9.64 -17.46 5.18
CA LYS A 120 -10.16 -18.83 5.12
C LYS A 120 -9.94 -19.46 3.74
N GLY A 121 -10.11 -18.67 2.71
CA GLY A 121 -9.96 -19.10 1.32
C GLY A 121 -8.57 -18.83 0.74
N ASP A 122 -7.67 -18.18 1.48
CA ASP A 122 -6.38 -17.68 1.00
C ASP A 122 -6.50 -16.98 -0.36
N SER A 123 -7.49 -16.10 -0.46
CA SER A 123 -7.90 -15.51 -1.73
C SER A 123 -8.35 -14.06 -1.58
N LEU A 124 -8.42 -13.35 -2.71
CA LEU A 124 -8.93 -11.98 -2.77
C LEU A 124 -10.42 -11.99 -3.14
N GLN A 125 -11.23 -11.35 -2.30
CA GLN A 125 -12.63 -11.12 -2.56
C GLN A 125 -12.86 -9.70 -3.05
N LEU A 126 -13.54 -9.56 -4.19
CA LEU A 126 -13.93 -8.26 -4.72
C LEU A 126 -14.89 -7.56 -3.75
N TYR A 127 -14.54 -6.34 -3.37
CA TYR A 127 -15.37 -5.50 -2.50
C TYR A 127 -16.10 -4.40 -3.26
N ALA A 128 -15.39 -3.67 -4.14
CA ALA A 128 -15.93 -2.57 -4.94
C ALA A 128 -15.14 -2.39 -6.24
N LYS A 129 -15.78 -1.69 -7.21
CA LYS A 129 -15.13 -1.24 -8.46
C LYS A 129 -15.31 0.25 -8.66
N THR A 130 -14.24 0.93 -9.05
CA THR A 130 -14.30 2.35 -9.41
C THR A 130 -14.84 2.60 -10.80
N ASN A 131 -14.85 1.59 -11.67
CA ASN A 131 -15.08 1.70 -13.11
C ASN A 131 -14.07 2.61 -13.84
N THR A 132 -13.03 3.04 -13.14
CA THR A 132 -11.92 3.84 -13.65
C THR A 132 -10.64 3.11 -13.28
N PRO A 133 -9.81 2.70 -14.24
CA PRO A 133 -8.60 1.95 -13.96
C PRO A 133 -7.53 2.83 -13.29
N GLY A 134 -6.52 2.18 -12.73
CA GLY A 134 -5.35 2.86 -12.21
C GLY A 134 -5.44 3.26 -10.74
N ILE A 135 -6.03 2.39 -9.91
CA ILE A 135 -5.93 2.55 -8.45
C ILE A 135 -4.45 2.61 -8.07
N SER A 136 -4.06 3.67 -7.38
CA SER A 136 -2.68 3.95 -6.95
C SER A 136 -2.54 4.00 -5.43
N SER A 137 -3.62 4.31 -4.71
CA SER A 137 -3.62 4.37 -3.24
C SER A 137 -4.98 4.01 -2.65
N LEU A 138 -4.95 3.42 -1.47
CA LEU A 138 -6.12 3.09 -0.65
C LEU A 138 -5.94 3.60 0.77
N LEU A 139 -7.00 4.12 1.34
CA LEU A 139 -7.10 4.46 2.74
C LEU A 139 -8.48 4.07 3.27
N ILE A 140 -8.52 3.29 4.34
CA ILE A 140 -9.75 2.94 5.01
C ILE A 140 -9.84 3.83 6.27
N SER A 141 -10.91 4.62 6.36
CA SER A 141 -11.17 5.52 7.47
C SER A 141 -12.61 5.35 7.92
N GLY A 142 -12.78 4.84 9.12
CA GLY A 142 -14.10 4.50 9.65
C GLY A 142 -14.80 3.47 8.75
N LYS A 143 -15.95 3.87 8.18
CA LYS A 143 -16.73 3.01 7.29
C LYS A 143 -16.55 3.34 5.81
N LYS A 144 -15.67 4.27 5.48
CA LYS A 144 -15.39 4.71 4.12
C LYS A 144 -14.05 4.16 3.62
N ILE A 145 -14.00 3.84 2.32
CA ILE A 145 -12.75 3.54 1.62
C ILE A 145 -12.46 4.68 0.65
N TRP A 146 -11.35 5.33 0.83
CA TRP A 146 -10.83 6.37 -0.03
C TRP A 146 -9.87 5.76 -1.04
N ILE A 147 -10.06 6.08 -2.31
CA ILE A 147 -9.34 5.47 -3.41
C ILE A 147 -8.74 6.57 -4.27
N GLY A 148 -7.41 6.67 -4.27
CA GLY A 148 -6.68 7.46 -5.23
C GLY A 148 -6.49 6.68 -6.52
N THR A 149 -6.78 7.31 -7.65
CA THR A 149 -6.58 6.77 -9.00
C THR A 149 -5.77 7.74 -9.85
N TYR A 150 -5.43 7.32 -11.07
CA TYR A 150 -4.77 8.21 -12.05
C TYR A 150 -5.69 9.35 -12.53
N GLU A 151 -7.01 9.21 -12.37
CA GLU A 151 -8.00 10.14 -12.89
C GLU A 151 -8.87 10.81 -11.82
N GLY A 152 -8.54 10.62 -10.53
CA GLY A 152 -9.28 11.28 -9.47
C GLY A 152 -9.24 10.59 -8.12
N LEU A 153 -9.98 11.18 -7.19
CA LEU A 153 -10.22 10.66 -5.84
C LEU A 153 -11.65 10.15 -5.74
N TYR A 154 -11.77 8.89 -5.35
CA TYR A 154 -13.06 8.20 -5.19
C TYR A 154 -13.27 7.83 -3.73
N VAL A 155 -14.52 7.69 -3.35
CA VAL A 155 -14.93 7.19 -2.04
C VAL A 155 -15.94 6.06 -2.21
N VAL A 156 -15.75 4.98 -1.46
CA VAL A 156 -16.74 3.90 -1.31
C VAL A 156 -17.44 4.12 0.02
N GLU A 157 -18.74 4.28 -0.05
CA GLU A 157 -19.60 4.45 1.13
C GLU A 157 -19.95 3.09 1.76
N GLU A 158 -20.56 3.10 2.94
CA GLU A 158 -20.94 1.89 3.67
C GLU A 158 -21.88 0.97 2.87
N ASP A 159 -22.72 1.53 2.02
CA ASP A 159 -23.63 0.80 1.11
C ASP A 159 -22.92 0.26 -0.16
N LYS A 160 -21.58 0.34 -0.19
CA LYS A 160 -20.70 -0.05 -1.30
C LYS A 160 -20.87 0.78 -2.57
N LYS A 161 -21.58 1.89 -2.52
CA LYS A 161 -21.61 2.82 -3.65
C LYS A 161 -20.28 3.54 -3.79
N VAL A 162 -19.80 3.59 -5.01
CA VAL A 162 -18.58 4.30 -5.38
C VAL A 162 -18.95 5.65 -5.96
N ARG A 163 -18.34 6.70 -5.45
CA ARG A 163 -18.56 8.07 -5.86
C ARG A 163 -17.22 8.76 -6.17
N CYS A 164 -17.13 9.43 -7.31
CA CYS A 164 -16.02 10.34 -7.58
C CYS A 164 -16.22 11.61 -6.74
N LEU A 165 -15.20 11.94 -5.95
CA LEU A 165 -15.20 13.15 -5.13
C LEU A 165 -14.42 14.28 -5.80
N ILE A 166 -13.30 13.97 -6.42
CA ILE A 166 -12.46 14.92 -7.15
C ILE A 166 -12.04 14.25 -8.46
N GLU A 167 -12.38 14.85 -9.58
CA GLU A 167 -12.01 14.39 -10.92
C GLU A 167 -10.76 15.11 -11.42
N GLY A 168 -9.90 14.41 -12.13
CA GLY A 168 -8.78 14.94 -12.91
C GLY A 168 -7.39 14.61 -12.38
N PRO A 169 -6.95 15.03 -11.17
CA PRO A 169 -5.57 14.77 -10.74
C PRO A 169 -5.33 13.31 -10.36
N GLU A 170 -4.10 12.82 -10.62
CA GLU A 170 -3.63 11.54 -10.08
C GLU A 170 -3.35 11.68 -8.58
N PHE A 171 -4.03 10.86 -7.75
CA PHE A 171 -3.84 10.80 -6.30
C PHE A 171 -3.08 9.53 -5.92
N TYR A 172 -1.83 9.66 -5.47
CA TYR A 172 -0.95 8.53 -5.20
C TYR A 172 -0.61 8.31 -3.73
N ARG A 173 -1.01 9.25 -2.84
CA ARG A 173 -0.88 9.11 -1.39
C ARG A 173 -2.11 9.65 -0.69
N LEU A 174 -2.62 8.86 0.25
CA LEU A 174 -3.73 9.22 1.11
C LEU A 174 -3.31 9.07 2.56
N PHE A 175 -3.76 9.99 3.40
CA PHE A 175 -3.45 10.00 4.82
C PHE A 175 -4.64 10.54 5.61
N GLU A 176 -4.92 9.95 6.76
CA GLU A 176 -5.90 10.45 7.72
C GLU A 176 -5.19 11.13 8.88
N SER A 177 -5.56 12.37 9.17
CA SER A 177 -5.05 13.09 10.33
C SER A 177 -5.68 12.59 11.62
N SER A 178 -5.08 12.92 12.76
CA SER A 178 -5.65 12.62 14.09
C SER A 178 -7.02 13.27 14.35
N THR A 179 -7.40 14.27 13.54
CA THR A 179 -8.71 14.94 13.56
C THR A 179 -9.71 14.32 12.59
N GLY A 180 -9.37 13.22 11.90
CA GLY A 180 -10.23 12.52 10.96
C GLY A 180 -10.38 13.22 9.61
N GLU A 181 -9.48 14.15 9.27
CA GLU A 181 -9.44 14.79 7.97
C GLU A 181 -8.60 13.96 7.01
N ILE A 182 -9.04 13.85 5.76
CA ILE A 182 -8.30 13.14 4.73
C ILE A 182 -7.41 14.11 3.95
N TRP A 183 -6.17 13.73 3.85
CA TRP A 183 -5.17 14.42 3.06
C TRP A 183 -4.80 13.58 1.84
N ALA A 184 -4.90 14.17 0.68
CA ALA A 184 -4.66 13.49 -0.59
C ALA A 184 -3.60 14.22 -1.40
N GLY A 185 -2.43 13.58 -1.56
CA GLY A 185 -1.33 14.08 -2.37
C GLY A 185 -1.53 13.75 -3.84
N CYS A 186 -1.40 14.74 -4.72
CA CYS A 186 -1.48 14.53 -6.15
C CYS A 186 -0.13 14.75 -6.86
N ARG A 187 0.06 14.05 -7.98
CA ARG A 187 1.33 14.04 -8.71
C ARG A 187 1.66 15.38 -9.38
N THR A 188 0.63 16.06 -9.86
CA THR A 188 0.77 17.30 -10.67
C THR A 188 0.58 18.58 -9.89
N GLY A 189 0.94 18.57 -8.63
CA GLY A 189 1.03 19.82 -7.89
C GLY A 189 -0.05 20.04 -6.86
N GLY A 190 0.24 19.64 -5.66
CA GLY A 190 -0.48 20.07 -4.51
C GLY A 190 -1.05 18.99 -3.65
N LEU A 191 -1.72 19.43 -2.64
CA LEU A 191 -2.28 18.63 -1.58
C LEU A 191 -3.73 19.03 -1.40
N TYR A 192 -4.61 18.06 -1.33
CA TYR A 192 -6.02 18.26 -1.02
C TYR A 192 -6.28 17.86 0.44
N ARG A 193 -7.02 18.70 1.14
CA ARG A 193 -7.57 18.41 2.47
C ARG A 193 -9.08 18.28 2.35
N ILE A 194 -9.59 17.18 2.85
CA ILE A 194 -11.02 16.89 2.88
C ILE A 194 -11.43 16.74 4.33
N THR A 195 -12.33 17.59 4.79
CA THR A 195 -12.87 17.55 6.14
C THR A 195 -13.94 16.46 6.27
N GLN A 196 -14.35 16.14 7.53
CA GLN A 196 -15.40 15.14 7.78
C GLN A 196 -16.76 15.51 7.15
N ASP A 197 -17.04 16.82 7.00
CA ASP A 197 -18.22 17.36 6.30
C ASP A 197 -17.99 17.53 4.80
N GLU A 198 -16.95 16.87 4.26
CA GLU A 198 -16.56 16.82 2.84
C GLU A 198 -16.24 18.18 2.21
N ARG A 199 -15.85 19.17 2.97
CA ARG A 199 -15.29 20.40 2.41
C ARG A 199 -13.88 20.13 1.91
N ILE A 200 -13.66 20.52 0.67
CA ILE A 200 -12.39 20.32 -0.02
C ILE A 200 -11.61 21.63 -0.05
N THR A 201 -10.37 21.57 0.40
CA THR A 201 -9.41 22.66 0.28
C THR A 201 -8.21 22.16 -0.52
N TRP A 202 -7.85 22.88 -1.57
CA TRP A 202 -6.69 22.59 -2.38
C TRP A 202 -5.55 23.54 -2.04
N TYR A 203 -4.39 22.98 -1.73
CA TYR A 203 -3.14 23.68 -1.49
C TYR A 203 -2.21 23.46 -2.68
N SER A 204 -1.82 24.52 -3.36
CA SER A 204 -0.89 24.50 -4.49
C SER A 204 0.19 25.56 -4.30
N GLU A 205 1.17 25.59 -5.19
CA GLU A 205 2.22 26.61 -5.18
C GLU A 205 1.66 28.04 -5.27
N SER A 206 0.54 28.20 -5.96
CA SER A 206 -0.09 29.52 -6.18
C SER A 206 -1.05 29.96 -5.07
N ASN A 207 -1.62 29.01 -4.27
CA ASN A 207 -2.65 29.32 -3.29
C ASN A 207 -2.33 28.90 -1.85
N SER A 208 -1.15 28.36 -1.59
CA SER A 208 -0.71 27.94 -0.26
C SER A 208 -0.15 29.14 0.53
N ALA A 209 -1.00 29.91 1.20
CA ALA A 209 -0.57 30.87 2.19
C ALA A 209 -0.79 30.29 3.61
N PRO A 210 0.16 30.41 4.56
CA PRO A 210 1.46 31.11 4.48
C PRO A 210 2.62 30.26 3.95
N PHE A 211 2.39 28.99 3.57
CA PHE A 211 3.42 28.06 3.13
C PHE A 211 3.25 27.74 1.65
N HIS A 212 4.29 27.98 0.86
CA HIS A 212 4.34 27.53 -0.53
C HIS A 212 4.73 26.06 -0.60
N ILE A 213 3.82 25.21 -1.08
CA ILE A 213 4.16 23.84 -1.46
C ILE A 213 4.83 23.92 -2.83
N LYS A 214 6.16 23.85 -2.85
CA LYS A 214 6.89 23.69 -4.11
C LYS A 214 6.47 22.41 -4.79
N ASN A 215 6.42 22.43 -6.11
CA ASN A 215 6.08 21.30 -6.97
C ASN A 215 7.17 20.21 -6.82
N SER A 216 7.16 19.54 -5.70
CA SER A 216 8.00 18.37 -5.40
C SER A 216 7.03 17.19 -5.19
N GLN A 217 7.30 16.11 -5.84
CA GLN A 217 6.61 14.85 -5.58
C GLN A 217 6.72 14.55 -4.08
N ILE A 218 5.59 14.61 -3.38
CA ILE A 218 5.49 14.25 -1.97
C ILE A 218 5.40 12.74 -1.85
#